data_c5a908f7478a82c49aaee4993ad3c9d4
#
_entry.id   c5a908f7478a82c49aaee4993ad3c9d4
#
_cell.length_a   1.000
_cell.length_b   1.000
_cell.length_c   1.000
_cell.angle_alpha   90.00
_cell.angle_beta   90.00
_cell.angle_gamma   90.00
#
_symmetry.space_group_name_H-M   'P 1'
#
loop_
_entity.id
_entity.type
_entity.pdbx_description
1 polymer ?
#
loop_
_entity_poly.entity_id
_entity_poly.type
_entity_poly.pdbx_seq_one_letter_code
_entity_poly.pdbx_strand_id
1 'polypeptide(L)'
;EQFMTETAQMADIVLPATQFLEHDDIYQGGGHQHIMWGGKLVEPAGECRSNHDVICALAQRLGAQHRGFEMTPREIVDWTMRESGRGTLDELIANEFLDVQPEFRTAHYLDGFGYRDRKFRFKPDWPKVPNANAGPVGPWREMPVLPDQWDVLDNVDADHPFRLATSPARSFLNSTFTETPSSVKKEVGPTLMLHPDDAARLGIAAGDEVIVGNSRGSVHLAAVLFEGVVRGVVIAESIWPNAAHKHGRGINTITGADGPAPFGGAAFHDNKVWIKKA
;
A
#
# COMPACT_ATOMS: atom_id res chain seq x y z
N GLU A 1 -3.73 8.66 -14.50
CA GLU A 1 -2.35 8.43 -14.06
C GLU A 1 -1.54 9.70 -14.20
N GLN A 2 -0.54 9.91 -13.34
CA GLN A 2 0.34 11.09 -13.36
C GLN A 2 1.57 10.90 -14.24
N PHE A 3 2.00 9.65 -14.42
CA PHE A 3 3.15 9.26 -15.24
C PHE A 3 2.76 8.14 -16.20
N MET A 4 3.48 8.00 -17.30
CA MET A 4 3.31 6.88 -18.22
C MET A 4 3.92 5.59 -17.62
N THR A 5 3.29 5.09 -16.57
CA THR A 5 3.65 3.83 -15.93
C THR A 5 3.44 2.64 -16.87
N GLU A 6 3.96 1.46 -16.52
CA GLU A 6 3.75 0.24 -17.31
C GLU A 6 2.24 -0.08 -17.46
N THR A 7 1.44 0.18 -16.42
CA THR A 7 -0.02 0.02 -16.49
C THR A 7 -0.66 1.01 -17.47
N ALA A 8 -0.22 2.28 -17.45
CA ALA A 8 -0.71 3.29 -18.39
C ALA A 8 -0.35 2.94 -19.84
N GLN A 9 0.86 2.39 -20.06
CA GLN A 9 1.31 1.96 -21.40
C GLN A 9 0.48 0.78 -21.95
N MET A 10 -0.13 -0.02 -21.10
CA MET A 10 -1.00 -1.13 -21.49
C MET A 10 -2.47 -0.72 -21.70
N ALA A 11 -2.84 0.48 -21.30
CA ALA A 11 -4.22 0.98 -21.39
C ALA A 11 -4.54 1.49 -22.80
N ASP A 12 -5.76 1.23 -23.28
CA ASP A 12 -6.27 1.82 -24.53
C ASP A 12 -6.57 3.31 -24.39
N ILE A 13 -6.92 3.76 -23.18
CA ILE A 13 -7.23 5.16 -22.87
C ILE A 13 -6.52 5.55 -21.58
N VAL A 14 -5.74 6.63 -21.64
CA VAL A 14 -5.07 7.21 -20.48
C VAL A 14 -5.65 8.58 -20.18
N LEU A 15 -6.09 8.79 -18.96
CA LEU A 15 -6.61 10.05 -18.46
C LEU A 15 -5.55 10.71 -17.57
N PRO A 16 -4.95 11.83 -17.99
CA PRO A 16 -3.92 12.49 -17.22
C PRO A 16 -4.52 13.09 -15.94
N ALA A 17 -3.90 12.76 -14.79
CA ALA A 17 -4.35 13.18 -13.47
C ALA A 17 -3.54 14.37 -12.95
N THR A 18 -4.18 15.22 -12.16
CA THR A 18 -3.55 16.35 -11.48
C THR A 18 -2.62 15.90 -10.36
N GLN A 19 -1.59 16.70 -10.09
CA GLN A 19 -0.75 16.63 -8.91
C GLN A 19 -1.43 17.32 -7.72
N PHE A 20 -0.97 17.04 -6.51
CA PHE A 20 -1.58 17.53 -5.27
C PHE A 20 -1.65 19.07 -5.13
N LEU A 21 -0.82 19.83 -5.85
CA LEU A 21 -0.90 21.30 -5.88
C LEU A 21 -1.87 21.85 -6.91
N GLU A 22 -2.41 21.00 -7.78
CA GLU A 22 -3.25 21.39 -8.92
C GLU A 22 -4.74 21.23 -8.66
N HIS A 23 -5.14 20.73 -7.49
CA HIS A 23 -6.54 20.57 -7.08
C HIS A 23 -6.74 20.79 -5.59
N ASP A 24 -7.99 21.04 -5.20
CA ASP A 24 -8.39 21.12 -3.80
C ASP A 24 -8.57 19.73 -3.22
N ASP A 25 -8.04 19.50 -2.01
CA ASP A 25 -8.15 18.22 -1.31
C ASP A 25 -8.06 18.39 0.21
N ILE A 26 -8.27 17.31 0.93
CA ILE A 26 -8.11 17.20 2.38
C ILE A 26 -7.14 16.07 2.70
N TYR A 27 -6.20 16.31 3.61
CA TYR A 27 -5.15 15.36 3.95
C TYR A 27 -5.26 14.88 5.39
N GLN A 28 -5.17 13.56 5.54
CA GLN A 28 -5.01 12.90 6.82
C GLN A 28 -3.98 11.78 6.65
N GLY A 29 -2.84 11.88 7.30
CA GLY A 29 -1.78 10.86 7.24
C GLY A 29 -2.01 9.72 8.22
N GLY A 30 -1.52 8.52 7.88
CA GLY A 30 -1.54 7.37 8.78
C GLY A 30 -0.57 7.46 9.96
N GLY A 31 0.39 8.40 9.93
CA GLY A 31 1.41 8.59 10.96
C GLY A 31 1.14 9.73 11.95
N HIS A 32 0.00 10.42 11.82
CA HIS A 32 -0.40 11.51 12.72
C HIS A 32 -1.92 11.64 12.80
N GLN A 33 -2.41 12.40 13.78
CA GLN A 33 -3.85 12.64 14.04
C GLN A 33 -4.39 13.94 13.44
N HIS A 34 -3.64 14.63 12.60
CA HIS A 34 -4.06 15.91 12.07
C HIS A 34 -4.76 15.80 10.73
N ILE A 35 -5.83 16.57 10.54
CA ILE A 35 -6.46 16.81 9.25
C ILE A 35 -6.04 18.20 8.78
N MET A 36 -5.70 18.32 7.50
CA MET A 36 -5.26 19.57 6.88
C MET A 36 -5.98 19.81 5.55
N TRP A 37 -6.23 21.06 5.23
CA TRP A 37 -6.69 21.48 3.91
C TRP A 37 -5.49 21.67 2.97
N GLY A 38 -5.55 21.05 1.81
CA GLY A 38 -4.64 21.26 0.70
C GLY A 38 -5.34 21.99 -0.44
N GLY A 39 -5.33 23.32 -0.39
CA GLY A 39 -5.93 24.12 -1.44
C GLY A 39 -5.10 24.12 -2.72
N LYS A 40 -5.76 24.22 -3.87
CA LYS A 40 -5.13 24.37 -5.18
C LYS A 40 -4.22 25.60 -5.18
N LEU A 41 -2.97 25.44 -5.62
CA LEU A 41 -1.97 26.50 -5.70
C LEU A 41 -1.54 26.83 -7.13
N VAL A 42 -1.64 25.88 -8.06
CA VAL A 42 -1.23 26.04 -9.45
C VAL A 42 -2.31 25.47 -10.38
N GLU A 43 -2.34 25.97 -11.62
CA GLU A 43 -3.24 25.43 -12.64
C GLU A 43 -2.75 24.07 -13.12
N PRO A 44 -3.69 23.11 -13.38
CA PRO A 44 -3.34 21.82 -13.97
C PRO A 44 -2.58 21.96 -15.28
N ALA A 45 -1.58 21.12 -15.46
CA ALA A 45 -0.79 21.10 -16.69
C ALA A 45 -1.54 20.41 -17.84
N GLY A 46 -1.48 20.95 -19.04
CA GLY A 46 -2.05 20.32 -20.23
C GLY A 46 -3.52 19.95 -20.11
N GLU A 47 -3.84 18.68 -20.32
CA GLU A 47 -5.21 18.15 -20.20
C GLU A 47 -5.49 17.45 -18.85
N CYS A 48 -4.61 17.62 -17.86
CA CYS A 48 -4.79 17.01 -16.54
C CYS A 48 -6.09 17.47 -15.88
N ARG A 49 -6.79 16.51 -15.28
CA ARG A 49 -8.05 16.75 -14.54
C ARG A 49 -7.99 16.04 -13.19
N SER A 50 -8.68 16.61 -12.22
CA SER A 50 -8.84 15.95 -10.92
C SER A 50 -9.67 14.67 -11.06
N ASN A 51 -9.49 13.72 -10.16
CA ASN A 51 -10.35 12.53 -10.12
C ASN A 51 -11.82 12.90 -9.95
N HIS A 52 -12.12 13.95 -9.19
CA HIS A 52 -13.48 14.44 -9.02
C HIS A 52 -14.10 14.88 -10.35
N ASP A 53 -13.40 15.70 -11.15
CA ASP A 53 -13.88 16.14 -12.45
C ASP A 53 -14.13 14.97 -13.39
N VAL A 54 -13.23 13.99 -13.42
CA VAL A 54 -13.38 12.78 -14.24
C VAL A 54 -14.60 11.96 -13.82
N ILE A 55 -14.78 11.74 -12.51
CA ILE A 55 -15.90 10.98 -11.97
C ILE A 55 -17.23 11.68 -12.27
N CYS A 56 -17.31 13.00 -12.06
CA CYS A 56 -18.51 13.79 -12.37
C CYS A 56 -18.86 13.75 -13.86
N ALA A 57 -17.86 13.89 -14.72
CA ALA A 57 -18.06 13.83 -16.16
C ALA A 57 -18.51 12.45 -16.65
N LEU A 58 -18.02 11.38 -16.06
CA LEU A 58 -18.47 10.00 -16.34
C LEU A 58 -19.88 9.77 -15.82
N ALA A 59 -20.18 10.19 -14.59
CA ALA A 59 -21.51 10.08 -13.97
C ALA A 59 -22.57 10.76 -14.84
N GLN A 60 -22.30 11.97 -15.31
CA GLN A 60 -23.19 12.70 -16.20
C GLN A 60 -23.47 11.91 -17.49
N ARG A 61 -22.45 11.34 -18.14
CA ARG A 61 -22.60 10.55 -19.38
C ARG A 61 -23.37 9.26 -19.18
N LEU A 62 -23.26 8.66 -17.99
CA LEU A 62 -23.96 7.43 -17.61
C LEU A 62 -25.38 7.69 -17.06
N GLY A 63 -25.76 8.94 -16.88
CA GLY A 63 -27.05 9.31 -16.26
C GLY A 63 -27.13 8.98 -14.77
N ALA A 64 -25.99 8.78 -14.10
CA ALA A 64 -25.96 8.54 -12.68
C ALA A 64 -26.31 9.81 -11.90
N GLN A 65 -27.12 9.66 -10.85
CA GLN A 65 -27.59 10.78 -10.04
C GLN A 65 -27.13 10.61 -8.58
N HIS A 66 -26.40 11.59 -8.11
CA HIS A 66 -26.04 11.71 -6.70
C HIS A 66 -25.61 13.15 -6.43
N ARG A 67 -25.99 13.70 -5.29
CA ARG A 67 -25.68 15.09 -4.95
C ARG A 67 -24.20 15.45 -5.05
N GLY A 68 -23.31 14.52 -4.72
CA GLY A 68 -21.86 14.73 -4.77
C GLY A 68 -21.32 14.99 -6.18
N PHE A 69 -22.04 14.61 -7.24
CA PHE A 69 -21.65 14.90 -8.63
C PHE A 69 -21.93 16.35 -9.05
N GLU A 70 -22.72 17.07 -8.26
CA GLU A 70 -23.06 18.48 -8.49
C GLU A 70 -22.28 19.43 -7.58
N MET A 71 -21.53 18.88 -6.61
CA MET A 71 -20.75 19.63 -5.65
C MET A 71 -19.31 19.85 -6.14
N THR A 72 -18.77 21.02 -5.84
CA THR A 72 -17.32 21.27 -5.97
C THR A 72 -16.53 20.48 -4.92
N PRO A 73 -15.23 20.23 -5.13
CA PRO A 73 -14.38 19.59 -4.12
C PRO A 73 -14.45 20.29 -2.75
N ARG A 74 -14.48 21.63 -2.76
CA ARG A 74 -14.59 22.45 -1.56
C ARG A 74 -15.90 22.21 -0.80
N GLU A 75 -17.03 22.14 -1.51
CA GLU A 75 -18.33 21.83 -0.92
C GLU A 75 -18.40 20.41 -0.37
N ILE A 76 -17.79 19.42 -1.06
CA ILE A 76 -17.71 18.03 -0.56
C ILE A 76 -16.92 17.96 0.74
N VAL A 77 -15.78 18.64 0.81
CA VAL A 77 -14.96 18.66 2.03
C VAL A 77 -15.71 19.34 3.18
N ASP A 78 -16.32 20.50 2.96
CA ASP A 78 -17.11 21.19 4.00
C ASP A 78 -18.28 20.31 4.49
N TRP A 79 -18.99 19.70 3.57
CA TRP A 79 -20.07 18.77 3.91
C TRP A 79 -19.55 17.56 4.71
N THR A 80 -18.45 16.97 4.30
CA THR A 80 -17.85 15.80 5.00
C THR A 80 -17.42 16.16 6.40
N MET A 81 -16.83 17.32 6.60
CA MET A 81 -16.44 17.81 7.92
C MET A 81 -17.63 18.00 8.85
N ARG A 82 -18.70 18.65 8.35
CA ARG A 82 -19.95 18.87 9.11
C ARG A 82 -20.61 17.56 9.50
N GLU A 83 -20.79 16.63 8.55
CA GLU A 83 -21.42 15.33 8.80
C GLU A 83 -20.60 14.44 9.76
N SER A 84 -19.30 14.60 9.76
CA SER A 84 -18.42 13.90 10.71
C SER A 84 -18.28 14.58 12.07
N GLY A 85 -18.97 15.70 12.30
CA GLY A 85 -18.91 16.46 13.56
C GLY A 85 -17.57 17.16 13.79
N ARG A 86 -16.84 17.47 12.72
CA ARG A 86 -15.49 18.06 12.76
C ARG A 86 -15.44 19.54 12.42
N GLY A 87 -16.57 20.23 12.50
CA GLY A 87 -16.67 21.65 12.18
C GLY A 87 -16.83 21.92 10.68
N THR A 88 -16.36 23.04 10.22
CA THR A 88 -16.47 23.54 8.85
C THR A 88 -15.11 23.59 8.16
N LEU A 89 -15.11 23.64 6.83
CA LEU A 89 -13.89 23.86 6.08
C LEU A 89 -13.26 25.22 6.36
N ASP A 90 -14.06 26.27 6.53
CA ASP A 90 -13.54 27.61 6.83
C ASP A 90 -12.86 27.65 8.21
N GLU A 91 -13.36 26.92 9.21
CA GLU A 91 -12.70 26.74 10.48
C GLU A 91 -11.38 25.95 10.34
N LEU A 92 -11.35 24.89 9.52
CA LEU A 92 -10.13 24.14 9.24
C LEU A 92 -9.06 25.02 8.59
N ILE A 93 -9.45 25.85 7.60
CA ILE A 93 -8.53 26.78 6.93
C ILE A 93 -8.00 27.82 7.91
N ALA A 94 -8.88 28.40 8.74
CA ALA A 94 -8.49 29.42 9.72
C ALA A 94 -7.54 28.89 10.80
N ASN A 95 -7.67 27.61 11.17
CA ASN A 95 -6.85 26.96 12.19
C ASN A 95 -5.64 26.21 11.61
N GLU A 96 -5.46 26.20 10.27
CA GLU A 96 -4.40 25.49 9.53
C GLU A 96 -4.49 23.96 9.60
N PHE A 97 -4.83 23.40 10.73
CA PHE A 97 -5.08 21.97 10.93
C PHE A 97 -6.14 21.71 12.00
N LEU A 98 -6.71 20.53 11.98
CA LEU A 98 -7.59 20.01 13.02
C LEU A 98 -6.95 18.77 13.65
N ASP A 99 -6.70 18.81 14.96
CA ASP A 99 -6.32 17.63 15.75
C ASP A 99 -7.59 16.77 15.99
N VAL A 100 -7.59 15.56 15.48
CA VAL A 100 -8.70 14.59 15.65
C VAL A 100 -8.39 13.52 16.70
N GLN A 101 -7.33 13.71 17.48
CA GLN A 101 -7.02 12.81 18.59
C GLN A 101 -8.20 12.78 19.58
N PRO A 102 -8.78 11.62 19.87
CA PRO A 102 -9.73 11.50 20.96
C PRO A 102 -9.11 11.92 22.29
N GLU A 103 -9.94 12.40 23.21
CA GLU A 103 -9.52 12.69 24.56
C GLU A 103 -8.76 11.49 25.16
N PHE A 104 -7.72 11.74 25.97
CA PHE A 104 -6.77 10.72 26.45
C PHE A 104 -7.44 9.49 27.05
N ARG A 105 -8.46 9.70 27.89
CA ARG A 105 -9.20 8.59 28.53
C ARG A 105 -9.88 7.68 27.51
N THR A 106 -10.50 8.28 26.49
CA THR A 106 -11.17 7.58 25.39
C THR A 106 -10.16 6.85 24.50
N ALA A 107 -9.07 7.53 24.10
CA ALA A 107 -8.03 6.96 23.26
C ALA A 107 -7.33 5.74 23.90
N HIS A 108 -7.25 5.73 25.24
CA HIS A 108 -6.59 4.65 26.00
C HIS A 108 -7.56 3.69 26.71
N TYR A 109 -8.85 3.78 26.37
CA TYR A 109 -9.90 2.90 26.93
C TYR A 109 -9.96 2.88 28.47
N LEU A 110 -9.59 3.99 29.16
CA LEU A 110 -9.57 4.06 30.61
C LEU A 110 -10.98 3.96 31.23
N ASP A 111 -12.00 4.33 30.47
CA ASP A 111 -13.40 4.19 30.84
C ASP A 111 -14.05 2.92 30.23
N GLY A 112 -13.21 2.01 29.71
CA GLY A 112 -13.61 0.77 29.08
C GLY A 112 -13.83 0.88 27.56
N PHE A 113 -14.21 -0.23 26.97
CA PHE A 113 -14.38 -0.38 25.52
C PHE A 113 -15.77 0.05 25.04
N GLY A 114 -15.93 0.24 23.71
CA GLY A 114 -17.15 0.74 23.08
C GLY A 114 -18.39 -0.17 23.13
N TYR A 115 -18.43 -1.16 24.01
CA TYR A 115 -19.58 -2.01 24.26
C TYR A 115 -20.41 -1.51 25.45
N ARG A 116 -21.70 -1.88 25.50
CA ARG A 116 -22.60 -1.47 26.58
C ARG A 116 -22.08 -1.83 27.99
N ASP A 117 -21.39 -2.97 28.11
CA ASP A 117 -20.79 -3.45 29.37
C ASP A 117 -19.34 -2.98 29.55
N ARG A 118 -18.84 -2.15 28.66
CA ARG A 118 -17.48 -1.58 28.70
C ARG A 118 -16.32 -2.59 28.64
N LYS A 119 -16.60 -3.88 28.33
CA LYS A 119 -15.58 -4.93 28.32
C LYS A 119 -15.03 -5.21 26.94
N PHE A 120 -13.75 -5.57 26.86
CA PHE A 120 -13.13 -6.08 25.65
C PHE A 120 -13.74 -7.43 25.22
N ARG A 121 -13.81 -7.68 23.92
CA ARG A 121 -14.32 -8.94 23.35
C ARG A 121 -13.18 -9.75 22.78
N PHE A 122 -12.69 -10.73 23.55
CA PHE A 122 -11.74 -11.73 23.04
C PHE A 122 -12.36 -12.67 22.00
N LYS A 123 -13.65 -12.91 22.11
CA LYS A 123 -14.44 -13.73 21.21
C LYS A 123 -15.52 -12.86 20.54
N PRO A 124 -15.20 -12.27 19.37
CA PRO A 124 -16.18 -11.45 18.67
C PRO A 124 -17.31 -12.31 18.09
N ASP A 125 -18.49 -11.73 18.01
CA ASP A 125 -19.62 -12.28 17.25
C ASP A 125 -19.51 -11.78 15.81
N TRP A 126 -18.75 -12.49 14.98
CA TRP A 126 -18.44 -12.09 13.60
C TRP A 126 -19.66 -11.71 12.77
N PRO A 127 -20.86 -12.37 12.91
CA PRO A 127 -22.06 -11.93 12.21
C PRO A 127 -22.50 -10.51 12.52
N LYS A 128 -22.16 -10.01 13.69
CA LYS A 128 -22.52 -8.66 14.15
C LYS A 128 -21.42 -7.62 13.95
N VAL A 129 -20.24 -8.04 13.48
CA VAL A 129 -19.16 -7.10 13.18
C VAL A 129 -19.45 -6.43 11.83
N PRO A 130 -19.62 -5.10 11.77
CA PRO A 130 -19.86 -4.41 10.51
C PRO A 130 -18.72 -4.68 9.50
N ASN A 131 -19.09 -4.96 8.26
CA ASN A 131 -18.16 -5.19 7.15
C ASN A 131 -17.18 -6.35 7.31
N ALA A 132 -17.36 -7.25 8.30
CA ALA A 132 -16.50 -8.42 8.49
C ALA A 132 -16.49 -9.39 7.30
N ASN A 133 -17.39 -9.23 6.34
CA ASN A 133 -17.49 -10.05 5.13
C ASN A 133 -17.36 -9.22 3.85
N ALA A 134 -16.72 -8.07 3.91
CA ALA A 134 -16.60 -7.15 2.77
C ALA A 134 -15.38 -7.44 1.88
N GLY A 135 -14.49 -8.33 2.27
CA GLY A 135 -13.25 -8.64 1.55
C GLY A 135 -13.35 -9.88 0.65
N PRO A 136 -12.31 -10.13 -0.16
CA PRO A 136 -12.23 -11.29 -1.05
C PRO A 136 -11.94 -12.62 -0.34
N VAL A 137 -11.74 -12.60 0.97
CA VAL A 137 -11.31 -13.75 1.79
C VAL A 137 -12.42 -14.67 2.24
N GLY A 138 -13.62 -14.44 1.77
CA GLY A 138 -14.76 -15.27 2.11
C GLY A 138 -15.57 -14.76 3.31
N PRO A 139 -16.56 -15.54 3.71
CA PRO A 139 -17.54 -15.12 4.70
C PRO A 139 -16.96 -15.13 6.12
N TRP A 140 -17.41 -14.18 6.94
CA TRP A 140 -17.05 -14.05 8.36
C TRP A 140 -17.17 -15.35 9.18
N ARG A 141 -18.05 -16.27 8.80
CA ARG A 141 -18.25 -17.57 9.47
C ARG A 141 -17.03 -18.49 9.37
N GLU A 142 -16.13 -18.25 8.46
CA GLU A 142 -14.87 -18.99 8.29
C GLU A 142 -13.75 -18.43 9.19
N MET A 143 -14.02 -17.31 9.86
CA MET A 143 -13.06 -16.69 10.74
C MET A 143 -12.83 -17.50 12.02
N PRO A 144 -11.58 -17.51 12.55
CA PRO A 144 -11.29 -18.14 13.81
C PRO A 144 -12.10 -17.50 14.96
N VAL A 145 -12.51 -18.33 15.91
CA VAL A 145 -13.35 -17.89 17.05
C VAL A 145 -12.58 -16.98 18.02
N LEU A 146 -11.28 -17.20 18.15
CA LEU A 146 -10.36 -16.43 18.99
C LEU A 146 -9.24 -15.84 18.13
N PRO A 147 -8.50 -14.82 18.61
CA PRO A 147 -7.29 -14.39 17.95
C PRO A 147 -6.36 -15.57 17.68
N ASP A 148 -6.00 -15.75 16.43
CA ASP A 148 -5.22 -16.88 15.96
C ASP A 148 -4.31 -16.44 14.81
N GLN A 149 -3.32 -17.25 14.49
CA GLN A 149 -2.51 -17.06 13.30
C GLN A 149 -3.33 -17.49 12.08
N TRP A 150 -3.41 -16.61 11.08
CA TRP A 150 -4.04 -16.93 9.80
C TRP A 150 -2.99 -17.46 8.84
N ASP A 151 -3.25 -18.60 8.21
CA ASP A 151 -2.29 -19.28 7.32
C ASP A 151 -2.32 -18.67 5.90
N VAL A 152 -1.97 -17.39 5.80
CA VAL A 152 -1.81 -16.65 4.53
C VAL A 152 -0.34 -16.43 4.15
N LEU A 153 0.58 -16.77 5.05
CA LEU A 153 2.02 -16.64 4.82
C LEU A 153 2.60 -17.98 4.35
N ASP A 154 3.54 -17.90 3.42
CA ASP A 154 4.28 -19.07 2.97
C ASP A 154 5.29 -19.51 4.03
N ASN A 155 5.10 -20.67 4.63
CA ASN A 155 6.11 -21.25 5.52
C ASN A 155 7.27 -21.81 4.70
N VAL A 156 8.52 -21.52 5.13
CA VAL A 156 9.72 -22.09 4.50
C VAL A 156 9.74 -23.62 4.60
N ASP A 157 10.30 -24.28 3.61
CA ASP A 157 10.44 -25.73 3.52
C ASP A 157 11.80 -26.10 2.92
N ALA A 158 12.05 -27.39 2.72
CA ALA A 158 13.32 -27.88 2.20
C ALA A 158 13.60 -27.40 0.76
N ASP A 159 12.55 -27.24 -0.06
CA ASP A 159 12.68 -26.77 -1.44
C ASP A 159 12.76 -25.25 -1.56
N HIS A 160 12.24 -24.53 -0.57
CA HIS A 160 12.21 -23.07 -0.48
C HIS A 160 12.73 -22.62 0.89
N PRO A 161 14.05 -22.72 1.13
CA PRO A 161 14.62 -22.57 2.47
C PRO A 161 14.80 -21.13 2.92
N PHE A 162 14.48 -20.14 2.08
CA PHE A 162 14.63 -18.73 2.39
C PHE A 162 13.28 -18.04 2.53
N ARG A 163 13.21 -17.11 3.46
CA ARG A 163 12.10 -16.18 3.62
C ARG A 163 12.44 -14.85 2.91
N LEU A 164 11.63 -14.48 1.95
CA LEU A 164 11.76 -13.20 1.25
C LEU A 164 10.97 -12.13 1.99
N ALA A 165 11.67 -11.12 2.48
CA ALA A 165 11.10 -9.88 2.94
C ALA A 165 11.22 -8.82 1.83
N THR A 166 10.10 -8.19 1.48
CA THR A 166 10.09 -7.02 0.61
C THR A 166 10.06 -5.77 1.51
N SER A 167 11.00 -4.88 1.34
CA SER A 167 11.05 -3.62 2.08
C SER A 167 11.01 -2.42 1.14
N PRO A 168 10.54 -1.25 1.59
CA PRO A 168 10.63 -0.04 0.75
C PRO A 168 12.07 0.35 0.51
N ALA A 169 12.39 0.82 -0.71
CA ALA A 169 13.67 1.47 -0.98
C ALA A 169 13.72 2.83 -0.27
N ARG A 170 14.93 3.33 -0.06
CA ARG A 170 15.13 4.58 0.68
C ARG A 170 14.71 5.82 -0.12
N SER A 171 14.83 5.80 -1.44
CA SER A 171 14.66 6.98 -2.29
C SER A 171 13.37 6.97 -3.11
N PHE A 172 12.61 5.90 -3.06
CA PHE A 172 11.27 5.82 -3.65
C PHE A 172 10.39 4.78 -2.93
N LEU A 173 9.08 4.95 -3.01
CA LEU A 173 8.11 4.09 -2.35
C LEU A 173 7.32 3.29 -3.39
N ASN A 174 7.49 1.97 -3.38
CA ASN A 174 6.92 1.09 -4.41
C ASN A 174 7.30 1.59 -5.81
N SER A 175 6.32 1.94 -6.65
CA SER A 175 6.54 2.52 -7.97
C SER A 175 6.53 4.07 -7.97
N THR A 176 6.26 4.72 -6.84
CA THR A 176 6.24 6.19 -6.75
C THR A 176 7.66 6.74 -6.79
N PHE A 177 7.91 7.74 -7.64
CA PHE A 177 9.22 8.36 -7.92
C PHE A 177 10.19 7.49 -8.72
N THR A 178 9.78 6.36 -9.29
CA THR A 178 10.61 5.56 -10.20
C THR A 178 10.87 6.27 -11.55
N GLU A 179 10.07 7.28 -11.88
CA GLU A 179 10.28 8.16 -13.03
C GLU A 179 11.15 9.38 -12.71
N THR A 180 11.58 9.54 -11.45
CA THR A 180 12.43 10.64 -11.00
C THR A 180 13.90 10.25 -11.10
N PRO A 181 14.70 10.83 -12.04
CA PRO A 181 16.08 10.40 -12.28
C PRO A 181 16.99 10.49 -11.06
N SER A 182 16.76 11.49 -10.19
CA SER A 182 17.55 11.64 -8.96
C SER A 182 17.28 10.54 -7.94
N SER A 183 16.06 10.00 -7.87
CA SER A 183 15.69 8.88 -6.99
C SER A 183 16.24 7.57 -7.53
N VAL A 184 16.02 7.28 -8.80
CA VAL A 184 16.52 6.07 -9.47
C VAL A 184 18.05 5.97 -9.39
N LYS A 185 18.76 7.08 -9.62
CA LYS A 185 20.25 7.11 -9.57
C LYS A 185 20.80 6.71 -8.19
N LYS A 186 20.07 6.92 -7.10
CA LYS A 186 20.53 6.58 -5.74
C LYS A 186 20.39 5.09 -5.41
N GLU A 187 19.50 4.39 -6.06
CA GLU A 187 19.09 3.02 -5.69
C GLU A 187 19.74 1.92 -6.53
N VAL A 188 20.61 2.25 -7.45
CA VAL A 188 21.41 1.31 -8.28
C VAL A 188 20.58 0.35 -9.15
N GLY A 189 19.55 -0.30 -8.63
CA GLY A 189 18.70 -1.26 -9.36
C GLY A 189 18.11 -2.37 -8.48
N PRO A 190 17.40 -3.32 -9.09
CA PRO A 190 16.82 -4.45 -8.36
C PRO A 190 17.90 -5.37 -7.78
N THR A 191 17.94 -5.46 -6.45
CA THR A 191 18.94 -6.25 -5.71
C THR A 191 18.30 -7.25 -4.76
N LEU A 192 19.08 -8.24 -4.34
CA LEU A 192 18.76 -9.17 -3.27
C LEU A 192 19.85 -9.10 -2.21
N MET A 193 19.49 -8.62 -1.01
CA MET A 193 20.37 -8.69 0.16
C MET A 193 20.30 -10.08 0.78
N LEU A 194 21.46 -10.67 1.05
CA LEU A 194 21.56 -11.96 1.72
C LEU A 194 22.79 -12.00 2.66
N HIS A 195 22.67 -12.80 3.70
CA HIS A 195 23.77 -12.97 4.66
C HIS A 195 25.00 -13.59 3.98
N PRO A 196 26.24 -13.14 4.27
CA PRO A 196 27.46 -13.68 3.67
C PRO A 196 27.64 -15.20 3.82
N ASP A 197 27.26 -15.79 4.95
CA ASP A 197 27.32 -17.24 5.15
C ASP A 197 26.36 -18.00 4.22
N ASP A 198 25.15 -17.45 4.00
CA ASP A 198 24.20 -18.05 3.06
C ASP A 198 24.69 -17.93 1.62
N ALA A 199 25.27 -16.79 1.26
CA ALA A 199 25.90 -16.57 -0.04
C ALA A 199 27.05 -17.54 -0.27
N ALA A 200 27.95 -17.71 0.71
CA ALA A 200 29.08 -18.65 0.62
C ALA A 200 28.59 -20.09 0.42
N ARG A 201 27.54 -20.51 1.16
CA ARG A 201 26.93 -21.84 1.02
C ARG A 201 26.36 -22.09 -0.38
N LEU A 202 25.86 -21.03 -1.03
CA LEU A 202 25.29 -21.07 -2.38
C LEU A 202 26.32 -20.79 -3.50
N GLY A 203 27.58 -20.47 -3.15
CA GLY A 203 28.61 -20.09 -4.11
C GLY A 203 28.35 -18.74 -4.80
N ILE A 204 27.68 -17.82 -4.10
CA ILE A 204 27.29 -16.50 -4.58
C ILE A 204 28.27 -15.46 -4.04
N ALA A 205 28.80 -14.61 -4.91
CA ALA A 205 29.60 -13.44 -4.56
C ALA A 205 28.78 -12.14 -4.68
N ALA A 206 29.27 -11.06 -4.08
CA ALA A 206 28.65 -9.74 -4.24
C ALA A 206 28.67 -9.32 -5.71
N GLY A 207 27.53 -8.84 -6.20
CA GLY A 207 27.33 -8.44 -7.59
C GLY A 207 26.98 -9.58 -8.54
N ASP A 208 27.04 -10.83 -8.10
CA ASP A 208 26.59 -11.96 -8.93
C ASP A 208 25.10 -11.80 -9.27
N GLU A 209 24.75 -12.22 -10.46
CA GLU A 209 23.35 -12.40 -10.83
C GLU A 209 22.79 -13.66 -10.12
N VAL A 210 21.66 -13.53 -9.48
CA VAL A 210 20.94 -14.61 -8.81
C VAL A 210 19.52 -14.72 -9.34
N ILE A 211 19.03 -15.95 -9.40
CA ILE A 211 17.65 -16.26 -9.69
C ILE A 211 16.97 -16.60 -8.38
N VAL A 212 15.92 -15.88 -8.06
CA VAL A 212 15.08 -16.08 -6.87
C VAL A 212 13.72 -16.53 -7.31
N GLY A 213 13.17 -17.59 -6.73
CA GLY A 213 11.89 -18.10 -7.19
C GLY A 213 11.15 -18.97 -6.19
N ASN A 214 9.92 -19.27 -6.55
CA ASN A 214 9.02 -20.20 -5.88
C ASN A 214 8.05 -20.83 -6.89
N SER A 215 6.98 -21.46 -6.41
CA SER A 215 5.96 -22.09 -7.27
C SER A 215 5.22 -21.09 -8.19
N ARG A 216 5.26 -19.76 -7.89
CA ARG A 216 4.59 -18.73 -8.69
C ARG A 216 5.45 -18.29 -9.88
N GLY A 217 6.76 -18.33 -9.75
CA GLY A 217 7.69 -17.91 -10.79
C GLY A 217 9.08 -17.63 -10.28
N SER A 218 9.86 -16.85 -11.06
CA SER A 218 11.20 -16.45 -10.68
C SER A 218 11.56 -15.06 -11.23
N VAL A 219 12.50 -14.39 -10.53
CA VAL A 219 13.04 -13.08 -10.88
C VAL A 219 14.57 -13.12 -10.83
N HIS A 220 15.20 -12.25 -11.62
CA HIS A 220 16.65 -12.07 -11.64
C HIS A 220 17.02 -10.79 -10.89
N LEU A 221 17.95 -10.90 -9.93
CA LEU A 221 18.38 -9.82 -9.07
C LEU A 221 19.92 -9.82 -8.96
N ALA A 222 20.50 -8.68 -8.59
CA ALA A 222 21.93 -8.61 -8.26
C ALA A 222 22.14 -8.89 -6.77
N ALA A 223 23.07 -9.78 -6.43
CA ALA A 223 23.35 -10.14 -5.04
C ALA A 223 24.09 -9.01 -4.30
N VAL A 224 23.59 -8.66 -3.12
CA VAL A 224 24.23 -7.77 -2.14
C VAL A 224 24.47 -8.53 -0.87
N LEU A 225 25.73 -8.62 -0.45
CA LEU A 225 26.09 -9.28 0.82
C LEU A 225 25.92 -8.29 1.97
N PHE A 226 25.12 -8.64 2.98
CA PHE A 226 24.82 -7.78 4.10
C PHE A 226 24.71 -8.57 5.41
N GLU A 227 25.64 -8.33 6.34
CA GLU A 227 25.68 -9.01 7.63
C GLU A 227 24.49 -8.68 8.55
N GLY A 228 23.78 -7.57 8.29
CA GLY A 228 22.60 -7.16 9.05
C GLY A 228 21.35 -7.98 8.76
N VAL A 229 21.36 -8.86 7.76
CA VAL A 229 20.25 -9.78 7.47
C VAL A 229 20.42 -11.07 8.26
N VAL A 230 19.35 -11.55 8.87
CA VAL A 230 19.36 -12.85 9.57
C VAL A 230 19.51 -13.98 8.55
N ARG A 231 20.30 -15.00 8.86
CA ARG A 231 20.48 -16.19 8.00
C ARG A 231 19.13 -16.84 7.69
N GLY A 232 18.96 -17.26 6.45
CA GLY A 232 17.70 -17.81 5.94
C GLY A 232 16.66 -16.75 5.58
N VAL A 233 16.95 -15.46 5.80
CA VAL A 233 16.14 -14.33 5.34
C VAL A 233 16.85 -13.60 4.22
N VAL A 234 16.10 -13.16 3.22
CA VAL A 234 16.62 -12.32 2.12
C VAL A 234 15.71 -11.13 1.90
N ILE A 235 16.28 -10.01 1.50
CA ILE A 235 15.54 -8.75 1.33
C ILE A 235 15.66 -8.29 -0.12
N ALA A 236 14.51 -8.06 -0.77
CA ALA A 236 14.43 -7.32 -2.02
C ALA A 236 13.78 -5.96 -1.74
N GLU A 237 14.52 -4.88 -1.96
CA GLU A 237 14.01 -3.53 -1.70
C GLU A 237 13.21 -3.01 -2.88
N SER A 238 12.01 -2.48 -2.55
CA SER A 238 11.08 -1.81 -3.45
C SER A 238 10.46 -2.67 -4.55
N ILE A 239 9.46 -2.08 -5.21
CA ILE A 239 8.83 -2.62 -6.40
C ILE A 239 9.36 -1.85 -7.61
N TRP A 240 10.45 -2.33 -8.17
CA TRP A 240 10.99 -1.79 -9.40
C TRP A 240 10.05 -2.08 -10.58
N PRO A 241 9.94 -1.17 -11.56
CA PRO A 241 9.25 -1.45 -12.82
C PRO A 241 9.78 -2.74 -13.47
N ASN A 242 8.89 -3.49 -14.13
CA ASN A 242 9.31 -4.73 -14.81
C ASN A 242 10.46 -4.51 -15.80
N ALA A 243 10.48 -3.36 -16.48
CA ALA A 243 11.55 -2.97 -17.39
C ALA A 243 12.93 -2.83 -16.73
N ALA A 244 12.99 -2.59 -15.41
CA ALA A 244 14.26 -2.53 -14.66
C ALA A 244 14.83 -3.92 -14.35
N HIS A 245 14.01 -4.97 -14.46
CA HIS A 245 14.43 -6.34 -14.22
C HIS A 245 14.89 -7.03 -15.52
N LYS A 246 15.93 -7.85 -15.43
CA LYS A 246 16.30 -8.74 -16.50
C LYS A 246 15.12 -9.65 -16.84
N HIS A 247 14.83 -9.84 -18.09
CA HIS A 247 13.67 -10.59 -18.58
C HIS A 247 12.28 -9.96 -18.31
N GLY A 248 12.21 -8.69 -17.89
CA GLY A 248 10.94 -7.97 -17.75
C GLY A 248 9.98 -8.57 -16.71
N ARG A 249 10.50 -9.16 -15.62
CA ARG A 249 9.70 -9.74 -14.54
C ARG A 249 10.14 -9.17 -13.20
N GLY A 250 9.26 -8.41 -12.57
CA GLY A 250 9.48 -7.80 -11.27
C GLY A 250 9.13 -8.71 -10.09
N ILE A 251 9.39 -8.22 -8.90
CA ILE A 251 9.25 -8.97 -7.63
C ILE A 251 7.84 -9.52 -7.41
N ASN A 252 6.81 -8.87 -7.93
CA ASN A 252 5.43 -9.34 -7.82
C ASN A 252 5.18 -10.69 -8.51
N THR A 253 6.10 -11.15 -9.38
CA THR A 253 6.02 -12.50 -9.98
C THR A 253 6.08 -13.60 -8.94
N ILE A 254 6.73 -13.36 -7.79
CA ILE A 254 6.96 -14.36 -6.74
C ILE A 254 6.23 -14.05 -5.42
N THR A 255 5.48 -12.97 -5.34
CA THR A 255 4.67 -12.63 -4.16
C THR A 255 3.28 -13.25 -4.22
N GLY A 256 2.69 -13.51 -3.05
CA GLY A 256 1.31 -13.99 -2.94
C GLY A 256 0.29 -12.88 -3.24
N ALA A 257 -0.91 -13.28 -3.66
CA ALA A 257 -2.04 -12.40 -3.88
C ALA A 257 -3.24 -12.74 -2.98
N ASP A 258 -3.08 -13.67 -2.05
CA ASP A 258 -4.14 -14.09 -1.15
C ASP A 258 -4.44 -12.99 -0.14
N GLY A 259 -5.72 -12.67 0.00
CA GLY A 259 -6.17 -11.65 0.94
C GLY A 259 -6.37 -12.23 2.34
N PRO A 260 -5.77 -11.66 3.40
CA PRO A 260 -6.00 -12.12 4.76
C PRO A 260 -7.39 -11.75 5.27
N ALA A 261 -8.01 -12.69 5.99
CA ALA A 261 -9.29 -12.44 6.66
C ALA A 261 -9.11 -11.47 7.85
N PRO A 262 -10.17 -10.75 8.27
CA PRO A 262 -11.55 -10.74 7.74
C PRO A 262 -11.79 -9.68 6.65
N PHE A 263 -10.91 -8.70 6.52
CA PHE A 263 -11.16 -7.48 5.74
C PHE A 263 -10.40 -7.45 4.41
N GLY A 264 -9.72 -8.51 4.04
CA GLY A 264 -8.85 -8.52 2.88
C GLY A 264 -7.53 -7.82 3.14
N GLY A 265 -6.99 -7.16 2.12
CA GLY A 265 -5.67 -6.56 2.16
C GLY A 265 -4.68 -7.38 1.33
N ALA A 266 -3.41 -7.35 1.69
CA ALA A 266 -2.36 -8.03 0.95
C ALA A 266 -1.40 -8.80 1.88
N ALA A 267 -1.16 -10.07 1.57
CA ALA A 267 -0.16 -10.91 2.22
C ALA A 267 1.02 -11.14 1.26
N PHE A 268 1.74 -10.06 0.93
CA PHE A 268 2.85 -10.08 -0.03
C PHE A 268 4.24 -10.12 0.62
N HIS A 269 4.31 -10.07 1.95
CA HIS A 269 5.54 -10.27 2.70
C HIS A 269 5.74 -11.74 3.07
N ASP A 270 6.97 -12.08 3.48
CA ASP A 270 7.33 -13.41 4.02
C ASP A 270 7.08 -14.57 3.06
N ASN A 271 7.22 -14.35 1.76
CA ASN A 271 7.10 -15.43 0.79
C ASN A 271 8.31 -16.37 0.89
N LYS A 272 8.08 -17.68 0.84
CA LYS A 272 9.16 -18.65 0.74
C LYS A 272 9.77 -18.67 -0.66
N VAL A 273 11.10 -18.76 -0.73
CA VAL A 273 11.84 -18.78 -2.00
C VAL A 273 13.04 -19.70 -1.97
N TRP A 274 13.45 -20.18 -3.14
CA TRP A 274 14.76 -20.73 -3.41
C TRP A 274 15.63 -19.68 -4.11
N ILE A 275 16.97 -19.84 -4.00
CA ILE A 275 17.94 -18.96 -4.63
C ILE A 275 18.98 -19.83 -5.36
N LYS A 276 19.32 -19.42 -6.57
CA LYS A 276 20.36 -20.06 -7.40
C LYS A 276 21.23 -18.96 -8.01
N LYS A 277 22.52 -19.23 -8.21
CA LYS A 277 23.37 -18.44 -9.06
C LYS A 277 22.89 -18.60 -10.51
N ALA A 278 22.81 -17.49 -11.28
CA ALA A 278 22.35 -17.50 -12.68
C ALA A 278 23.34 -18.12 -13.65
#